data_c69381da3e7eee244a7795d357544cf4
#
_entry.id   c69381da3e7eee244a7795d357544cf4
#
_cell.length_a   1.000
_cell.length_b   1.000
_cell.length_c   1.000
_cell.angle_alpha   90.00
_cell.angle_beta   90.00
_cell.angle_gamma   90.00
#
_symmetry.space_group_name_H-M   'P 1'
#
loop_
_entity.id
_entity.type
_entity.pdbx_description
1 polymer ?
#
loop_
_entity_poly.entity_id
_entity_poly.type
_entity_poly.pdbx_seq_one_letter_code
_entity_poly.pdbx_strand_id
1 'polypeptide(L)'
;VGSVDVYKRQGKKSREEHILLIMLAIIVIFTVVFFAILSQKYSSVKEFFAGDSVTVTQQANNGVEELPQISGKSNFLIIETDEEESVIHFAFLVQADKDTQSYKVCTLSPDTDIDGQSLYDLYSLGGGATIQTKLTAYLGINIDYYAALKTDDFIEFVNKLGTYIYPSDEAIKFNNDNPDDKYSVRIGTGEQKLSGSETSDLLRYYSNENVNYAKANQIILYGLTELFNAENFDNAEAIFRLFINSATTNITVRNFQDNIDAIEVFCKKNSDIAVYSATVKYKSNVLTPKSVQEIKGYFSE
;
A
#
# COMPACT_ATOMS: atom_id res chain seq x y z
N VAL A 1 9.71 -31.94 58.57
CA VAL A 1 9.32 -32.28 57.18
C VAL A 1 9.34 -31.04 56.29
N GLY A 2 10.36 -30.17 56.38
CA GLY A 2 10.38 -28.90 55.61
C GLY A 2 11.68 -28.57 54.86
N SER A 3 12.73 -29.36 54.96
CA SER A 3 14.04 -28.97 54.40
C SER A 3 14.41 -29.62 53.05
N VAL A 4 13.76 -30.68 52.64
CA VAL A 4 14.07 -31.40 51.39
C VAL A 4 13.49 -30.72 50.14
N ASP A 5 12.35 -30.03 50.26
CA ASP A 5 11.72 -29.38 49.14
C ASP A 5 12.38 -28.05 48.71
N VAL A 6 13.04 -27.38 49.64
CA VAL A 6 13.76 -26.10 49.35
C VAL A 6 15.02 -26.38 48.52
N TYR A 7 15.76 -27.43 48.80
CA TYR A 7 16.97 -27.80 48.04
C TYR A 7 16.65 -28.30 46.62
N LYS A 8 15.51 -28.97 46.41
CA LYS A 8 15.07 -29.38 45.06
C LYS A 8 14.64 -28.17 44.19
N ARG A 9 14.01 -27.15 44.79
CA ARG A 9 13.63 -25.94 44.07
C ARG A 9 14.85 -25.08 43.70
N GLN A 10 15.84 -24.94 44.54
CA GLN A 10 17.07 -24.21 44.22
C GLN A 10 17.89 -24.89 43.10
N GLY A 11 18.02 -26.20 43.12
CA GLY A 11 18.73 -26.94 42.07
C GLY A 11 18.03 -26.85 40.68
N LYS A 12 16.71 -26.83 40.68
CA LYS A 12 15.93 -26.69 39.43
C LYS A 12 16.03 -25.29 38.81
N LYS A 13 15.97 -24.26 39.66
CA LYS A 13 16.11 -22.85 39.21
C LYS A 13 17.51 -22.58 38.65
N SER A 14 18.56 -23.05 39.30
CA SER A 14 19.95 -22.95 38.81
C SER A 14 20.15 -23.67 37.47
N ARG A 15 19.50 -24.81 37.26
CA ARG A 15 19.59 -25.56 35.99
C ARG A 15 18.88 -24.85 34.85
N GLU A 16 17.74 -24.25 35.12
CA GLU A 16 16.99 -23.47 34.11
C GLU A 16 17.76 -22.19 33.74
N GLU A 17 18.38 -21.50 34.68
CA GLU A 17 19.25 -20.36 34.45
C GLU A 17 20.49 -20.71 33.60
N HIS A 18 21.11 -21.87 33.86
CA HIS A 18 22.23 -22.34 33.03
C HIS A 18 21.83 -22.73 31.62
N ILE A 19 20.66 -23.31 31.43
CA ILE A 19 20.11 -23.62 30.09
C ILE A 19 19.84 -22.32 29.33
N LEU A 20 19.28 -21.34 30.00
CA LEU A 20 18.99 -20.01 29.37
C LEU A 20 20.31 -19.30 28.98
N LEU A 21 21.34 -19.34 29.82
CA LEU A 21 22.65 -18.78 29.52
C LEU A 21 23.34 -19.52 28.35
N ILE A 22 23.23 -20.84 28.30
CA ILE A 22 23.76 -21.63 27.17
C ILE A 22 23.03 -21.29 25.89
N MET A 23 21.69 -21.17 25.89
CA MET A 23 20.91 -20.73 24.72
C MET A 23 21.31 -19.34 24.28
N LEU A 24 21.46 -18.40 25.20
CA LEU A 24 21.90 -17.03 24.88
C LEU A 24 23.32 -17.03 24.28
N ALA A 25 24.23 -17.81 24.81
CA ALA A 25 25.60 -17.96 24.29
C ALA A 25 25.59 -18.55 22.86
N ILE A 26 24.74 -19.54 22.60
CA ILE A 26 24.58 -20.13 21.27
C ILE A 26 24.05 -19.08 20.28
N ILE A 27 23.05 -18.29 20.66
CA ILE A 27 22.51 -17.20 19.81
C ILE A 27 23.59 -16.17 19.49
N VAL A 28 24.37 -15.76 20.48
CA VAL A 28 25.48 -14.81 20.30
C VAL A 28 26.56 -15.41 19.37
N ILE A 29 26.93 -16.66 19.53
CA ILE A 29 27.90 -17.33 18.66
C ILE A 29 27.35 -17.40 17.20
N PHE A 30 26.08 -17.79 17.01
CA PHE A 30 25.47 -17.82 15.70
C PHE A 30 25.44 -16.43 15.06
N THR A 31 25.13 -15.41 15.83
CA THR A 31 25.12 -14.02 15.36
C THR A 31 26.51 -13.58 14.93
N VAL A 32 27.54 -13.84 15.73
CA VAL A 32 28.94 -13.50 15.42
C VAL A 32 29.45 -14.26 14.19
N VAL A 33 29.17 -15.58 14.12
CA VAL A 33 29.55 -16.40 12.96
C VAL A 33 28.82 -15.94 11.70
N PHE A 34 27.55 -15.61 11.80
CA PHE A 34 26.76 -15.06 10.69
C PHE A 34 27.34 -13.74 10.19
N PHE A 35 27.65 -12.80 11.09
CA PHE A 35 28.30 -11.53 10.71
C PHE A 35 29.72 -11.73 10.19
N ALA A 36 30.49 -12.71 10.69
CA ALA A 36 31.82 -13.02 10.18
C ALA A 36 31.77 -13.60 8.75
N ILE A 37 30.77 -14.44 8.45
CA ILE A 37 30.57 -14.97 7.09
C ILE A 37 30.11 -13.85 6.17
N LEU A 38 29.22 -12.98 6.63
CA LEU A 38 28.78 -11.81 5.86
C LEU A 38 29.94 -10.87 5.51
N SER A 39 30.80 -10.55 6.49
CA SER A 39 31.95 -9.65 6.28
C SER A 39 33.07 -10.25 5.41
N GLN A 40 33.12 -11.57 5.26
CA GLN A 40 34.04 -12.22 4.32
C GLN A 40 33.53 -12.23 2.87
N LYS A 41 32.21 -12.24 2.70
CA LYS A 41 31.60 -12.37 1.37
C LYS A 41 31.09 -11.04 0.82
N TYR A 42 30.76 -10.08 1.70
CA TYR A 42 30.17 -8.79 1.32
C TYR A 42 30.86 -7.65 2.08
N SER A 43 31.21 -6.58 1.37
CA SER A 43 31.89 -5.41 1.97
C SER A 43 30.94 -4.57 2.84
N SER A 44 29.61 -4.76 2.71
CA SER A 44 28.61 -4.10 3.54
C SER A 44 27.31 -4.90 3.61
N VAL A 45 26.49 -4.61 4.63
CA VAL A 45 25.13 -5.17 4.76
C VAL A 45 24.26 -4.82 3.54
N LYS A 46 24.48 -3.65 2.95
CA LYS A 46 23.83 -3.23 1.70
C LYS A 46 24.12 -4.18 0.53
N GLU A 47 25.35 -4.64 0.41
CA GLU A 47 25.81 -5.54 -0.66
C GLU A 47 25.23 -6.96 -0.51
N PHE A 48 25.00 -7.40 0.73
CA PHE A 48 24.33 -8.68 1.00
C PHE A 48 22.86 -8.69 0.53
N PHE A 49 22.15 -7.60 0.75
CA PHE A 49 20.74 -7.48 0.32
C PHE A 49 20.59 -7.11 -1.16
N ALA A 50 21.64 -6.64 -1.83
CA ALA A 50 21.60 -6.30 -3.25
C ALA A 50 21.65 -7.51 -4.20
N GLY A 51 21.92 -8.72 -3.69
CA GLY A 51 22.13 -9.90 -4.54
C GLY A 51 23.40 -9.77 -5.41
N ASP A 52 23.78 -10.83 -6.14
CA ASP A 52 24.92 -10.80 -7.07
C ASP A 52 24.63 -9.80 -8.22
N SER A 53 24.88 -8.52 -7.97
CA SER A 53 24.87 -7.53 -9.05
C SER A 53 26.09 -7.81 -9.95
N VAL A 54 25.80 -8.16 -11.18
CA VAL A 54 26.78 -8.21 -12.27
C VAL A 54 27.55 -6.91 -12.23
N THR A 55 28.87 -6.99 -12.04
CA THR A 55 29.77 -5.84 -12.05
C THR A 55 29.75 -5.24 -13.45
N VAL A 56 28.90 -4.27 -13.68
CA VAL A 56 28.99 -3.41 -14.86
C VAL A 56 30.15 -2.46 -14.61
N THR A 57 31.23 -2.63 -15.37
CA THR A 57 32.37 -1.73 -15.40
C THR A 57 31.88 -0.31 -15.67
N GLN A 58 31.97 0.57 -14.68
CA GLN A 58 31.67 1.99 -14.85
C GLN A 58 32.65 2.58 -15.88
N GLN A 59 32.18 2.70 -17.11
CA GLN A 59 32.71 3.71 -18.01
C GLN A 59 32.08 5.05 -17.58
N ALA A 60 32.94 5.97 -17.15
CA ALA A 60 32.56 7.33 -16.85
C ALA A 60 31.95 7.97 -18.11
N ASN A 61 30.63 8.00 -18.19
CA ASN A 61 29.88 8.77 -19.18
C ASN A 61 29.15 9.91 -18.46
N ASN A 62 29.26 11.08 -19.04
CA ASN A 62 28.70 12.34 -18.58
C ASN A 62 27.20 12.24 -18.30
N GLY A 63 26.80 12.17 -17.03
CA GLY A 63 25.75 12.98 -16.43
C GLY A 63 24.30 12.83 -16.84
N VAL A 64 23.86 11.72 -17.47
CA VAL A 64 22.42 11.36 -17.49
C VAL A 64 22.33 9.97 -16.88
N GLU A 65 21.76 9.86 -15.71
CA GLU A 65 21.46 8.57 -15.06
C GLU A 65 20.44 7.84 -15.94
N GLU A 66 20.87 6.76 -16.59
CA GLU A 66 20.00 5.97 -17.45
C GLU A 66 19.07 5.12 -16.56
N LEU A 67 17.78 5.41 -16.58
CA LEU A 67 16.80 4.70 -15.79
C LEU A 67 16.59 3.26 -16.30
N PRO A 68 16.24 2.32 -15.43
CA PRO A 68 15.98 0.94 -15.79
C PRO A 68 14.90 0.80 -16.89
N GLN A 69 15.02 -0.22 -17.72
CA GLN A 69 13.95 -0.61 -18.64
C GLN A 69 12.91 -1.42 -17.88
N ILE A 70 11.66 -0.98 -17.96
CA ILE A 70 10.55 -1.62 -17.27
C ILE A 70 9.46 -2.05 -18.26
N SER A 71 8.71 -3.10 -17.94
CA SER A 71 7.61 -3.56 -18.78
C SER A 71 6.53 -4.29 -17.98
N GLY A 72 5.34 -4.40 -18.59
CA GLY A 72 4.18 -5.06 -18.04
C GLY A 72 3.31 -4.14 -17.19
N LYS A 73 2.27 -4.72 -16.59
CA LYS A 73 1.24 -4.00 -15.82
C LYS A 73 1.09 -4.63 -14.45
N SER A 74 0.71 -3.82 -13.47
CA SER A 74 0.35 -4.28 -12.14
C SER A 74 -0.94 -3.61 -11.70
N ASN A 75 -1.96 -4.39 -11.37
CA ASN A 75 -3.26 -3.93 -10.91
C ASN A 75 -3.40 -4.14 -9.41
N PHE A 76 -3.78 -3.09 -8.71
CA PHE A 76 -3.93 -3.06 -7.27
C PHE A 76 -5.38 -2.73 -6.91
N LEU A 77 -5.90 -3.39 -5.88
CA LEU A 77 -7.13 -3.03 -5.18
C LEU A 77 -6.73 -2.43 -3.82
N ILE A 78 -7.12 -1.19 -3.57
CA ILE A 78 -6.88 -0.50 -2.30
C ILE A 78 -8.22 -0.32 -1.60
N ILE A 79 -8.27 -0.61 -0.30
CA ILE A 79 -9.46 -0.55 0.54
C ILE A 79 -9.10 0.19 1.83
N GLU A 80 -9.90 1.15 2.24
CA GLU A 80 -9.85 1.70 3.59
C GLU A 80 -11.08 1.24 4.38
N THR A 81 -10.83 0.80 5.62
CA THR A 81 -11.88 0.40 6.56
C THR A 81 -11.83 1.28 7.81
N ASP A 82 -12.91 1.23 8.61
CA ASP A 82 -12.86 1.70 9.99
C ASP A 82 -11.90 0.84 10.85
N GLU A 83 -11.67 1.25 12.10
CA GLU A 83 -10.72 0.58 13.01
C GLU A 83 -11.17 -0.84 13.40
N GLU A 84 -12.48 -1.09 13.44
CA GLU A 84 -13.09 -2.39 13.74
C GLU A 84 -13.23 -3.29 12.50
N GLU A 85 -12.87 -2.79 11.32
CA GLU A 85 -13.07 -3.46 10.03
C GLU A 85 -14.56 -3.81 9.77
N SER A 86 -15.45 -2.98 10.27
CA SER A 86 -16.90 -3.14 10.20
C SER A 86 -17.56 -2.31 9.08
N VAL A 87 -16.81 -1.39 8.47
CA VAL A 87 -17.24 -0.54 7.34
C VAL A 87 -16.11 -0.40 6.35
N ILE A 88 -16.41 -0.42 5.06
CA ILE A 88 -15.48 0.04 4.02
C ILE A 88 -15.79 1.50 3.74
N HIS A 89 -14.83 2.39 3.96
CA HIS A 89 -14.98 3.81 3.70
C HIS A 89 -14.83 4.15 2.21
N PHE A 90 -13.87 3.53 1.56
CA PHE A 90 -13.69 3.62 0.11
C PHE A 90 -12.90 2.43 -0.43
N ALA A 91 -13.06 2.18 -1.72
CA ALA A 91 -12.26 1.21 -2.46
C ALA A 91 -11.94 1.76 -3.84
N PHE A 92 -10.72 1.50 -4.33
CA PHE A 92 -10.33 1.88 -5.69
C PHE A 92 -9.34 0.91 -6.31
N LEU A 93 -9.37 0.84 -7.63
CA LEU A 93 -8.40 0.14 -8.45
C LEU A 93 -7.34 1.12 -8.94
N VAL A 94 -6.08 0.68 -8.91
CA VAL A 94 -4.95 1.39 -9.53
C VAL A 94 -4.23 0.42 -10.44
N GLN A 95 -3.92 0.84 -11.67
CA GLN A 95 -2.95 0.17 -12.53
C GLN A 95 -1.70 1.04 -12.62
N ALA A 96 -0.54 0.43 -12.39
CA ALA A 96 0.75 0.95 -12.81
C ALA A 96 1.12 0.25 -14.13
N ASP A 97 0.96 0.95 -15.24
CA ASP A 97 1.31 0.48 -16.57
C ASP A 97 2.75 0.88 -16.90
N LYS A 98 3.65 -0.10 -16.80
CA LYS A 98 5.09 0.09 -17.00
C LYS A 98 5.44 0.28 -18.48
N ASP A 99 4.64 -0.27 -19.40
CA ASP A 99 4.87 -0.16 -20.84
C ASP A 99 4.62 1.26 -21.34
N THR A 100 3.56 1.91 -20.82
CA THR A 100 3.18 3.28 -21.20
C THR A 100 3.62 4.33 -20.18
N GLN A 101 4.22 3.92 -19.06
CA GLN A 101 4.57 4.79 -17.92
C GLN A 101 3.38 5.64 -17.50
N SER A 102 2.29 4.97 -17.10
CA SER A 102 1.05 5.65 -16.73
C SER A 102 0.37 5.03 -15.50
N TYR A 103 -0.42 5.86 -14.80
CA TYR A 103 -1.38 5.40 -13.81
C TYR A 103 -2.80 5.42 -14.38
N LYS A 104 -3.57 4.39 -14.07
CA LYS A 104 -5.00 4.35 -14.33
C LYS A 104 -5.73 4.09 -13.02
N VAL A 105 -6.76 4.88 -12.72
CA VAL A 105 -7.50 4.81 -11.46
C VAL A 105 -9.00 4.66 -11.70
N CYS A 106 -9.66 3.88 -10.86
CA CYS A 106 -11.10 3.73 -10.84
C CYS A 106 -11.60 3.54 -9.41
N THR A 107 -12.25 4.56 -8.84
CA THR A 107 -12.92 4.45 -7.54
C THR A 107 -14.22 3.67 -7.71
N LEU A 108 -14.46 2.74 -6.79
CA LEU A 108 -15.67 1.92 -6.68
C LEU A 108 -16.48 2.34 -5.46
N SER A 109 -17.81 2.24 -5.56
CA SER A 109 -18.67 2.39 -4.38
C SER A 109 -18.38 1.28 -3.37
N PRO A 110 -18.31 1.58 -2.07
CA PRO A 110 -18.31 0.55 -1.03
C PRO A 110 -19.53 -0.38 -1.10
N ASP A 111 -20.66 0.16 -1.58
CA ASP A 111 -21.92 -0.58 -1.78
C ASP A 111 -21.97 -1.36 -3.11
N THR A 112 -20.87 -1.42 -3.87
CA THR A 112 -20.86 -2.17 -5.14
C THR A 112 -21.33 -3.60 -4.91
N ASP A 113 -22.45 -3.93 -5.55
CA ASP A 113 -23.07 -5.26 -5.48
C ASP A 113 -22.47 -6.19 -6.54
N ILE A 114 -21.98 -7.32 -6.08
CA ILE A 114 -21.45 -8.41 -6.90
C ILE A 114 -22.23 -9.69 -6.51
N ASP A 115 -23.10 -10.15 -7.38
CA ASP A 115 -23.89 -11.36 -7.17
C ASP A 115 -24.76 -11.30 -5.89
N GLY A 116 -25.29 -10.13 -5.53
CA GLY A 116 -26.13 -9.90 -4.35
C GLY A 116 -25.35 -9.69 -3.05
N GLN A 117 -24.06 -9.42 -3.13
CA GLN A 117 -23.19 -9.14 -1.97
C GLN A 117 -22.46 -7.80 -2.20
N SER A 118 -22.52 -6.92 -1.21
CA SER A 118 -21.74 -5.67 -1.21
C SER A 118 -20.25 -5.95 -1.03
N LEU A 119 -19.39 -4.96 -1.29
CA LEU A 119 -17.94 -5.10 -1.00
C LEU A 119 -17.71 -5.38 0.49
N TYR A 120 -18.53 -4.78 1.37
CA TYR A 120 -18.46 -5.06 2.80
C TYR A 120 -18.85 -6.51 3.14
N ASP A 121 -19.94 -7.04 2.56
CA ASP A 121 -20.31 -8.45 2.78
C ASP A 121 -19.19 -9.38 2.35
N LEU A 122 -18.57 -9.10 1.20
CA LEU A 122 -17.42 -9.85 0.68
C LEU A 122 -16.18 -9.74 1.59
N TYR A 123 -15.92 -8.52 2.13
CA TYR A 123 -14.83 -8.30 3.07
C TYR A 123 -15.03 -9.11 4.37
N SER A 124 -16.24 -9.11 4.90
CA SER A 124 -16.61 -9.86 6.11
C SER A 124 -16.42 -11.37 5.96
N LEU A 125 -16.48 -11.90 4.73
CA LEU A 125 -16.31 -13.33 4.45
C LEU A 125 -14.83 -13.76 4.43
N GLY A 126 -13.91 -12.89 4.06
CA GLY A 126 -12.50 -13.26 3.95
C GLY A 126 -11.59 -12.09 3.55
N GLY A 127 -11.92 -10.89 3.97
CA GLY A 127 -11.10 -9.70 3.80
C GLY A 127 -10.90 -9.28 2.35
N GLY A 128 -9.85 -8.50 2.13
CA GLY A 128 -9.48 -7.99 0.80
C GLY A 128 -9.24 -9.06 -0.25
N ALA A 129 -8.79 -10.25 0.15
CA ALA A 129 -8.57 -11.39 -0.77
C ALA A 129 -9.88 -11.88 -1.42
N THR A 130 -10.99 -11.88 -0.66
CA THR A 130 -12.30 -12.25 -1.20
C THR A 130 -12.79 -11.21 -2.18
N ILE A 131 -12.66 -9.91 -1.85
CA ILE A 131 -13.03 -8.83 -2.77
C ILE A 131 -12.18 -8.91 -4.05
N GLN A 132 -10.86 -9.07 -3.93
CA GLN A 132 -9.95 -9.24 -5.08
C GLN A 132 -10.43 -10.35 -6.02
N THR A 133 -10.71 -11.53 -5.47
CA THR A 133 -11.15 -12.70 -6.25
C THR A 133 -12.48 -12.43 -6.96
N LYS A 134 -13.45 -11.86 -6.25
CA LYS A 134 -14.79 -11.58 -6.78
C LYS A 134 -14.76 -10.46 -7.82
N LEU A 135 -14.04 -9.37 -7.57
CA LEU A 135 -13.88 -8.28 -8.54
C LEU A 135 -13.13 -8.74 -9.79
N THR A 136 -12.08 -9.56 -9.65
CA THR A 136 -11.36 -10.16 -10.79
C THR A 136 -12.34 -10.90 -11.71
N ALA A 137 -13.18 -11.76 -11.16
CA ALA A 137 -14.17 -12.51 -11.93
C ALA A 137 -15.25 -11.60 -12.53
N TYR A 138 -15.78 -10.66 -11.74
CA TYR A 138 -16.88 -9.79 -12.13
C TYR A 138 -16.47 -8.78 -13.22
N LEU A 139 -15.29 -8.18 -13.10
CA LEU A 139 -14.78 -7.20 -14.05
C LEU A 139 -14.07 -7.85 -15.24
N GLY A 140 -13.64 -9.11 -15.12
CA GLY A 140 -12.88 -9.82 -16.15
C GLY A 140 -11.49 -9.22 -16.40
N ILE A 141 -10.86 -8.67 -15.34
CA ILE A 141 -9.48 -8.14 -15.31
C ILE A 141 -8.68 -8.93 -14.28
N ASN A 142 -7.37 -9.01 -14.45
CA ASN A 142 -6.52 -9.53 -13.37
C ASN A 142 -6.26 -8.42 -12.35
N ILE A 143 -6.55 -8.65 -11.09
CA ILE A 143 -6.14 -7.79 -9.97
C ILE A 143 -5.01 -8.55 -9.27
N ASP A 144 -3.76 -8.09 -9.44
CA ASP A 144 -2.57 -8.81 -8.96
C ASP A 144 -2.44 -8.72 -7.44
N TYR A 145 -2.73 -7.53 -6.90
CA TYR A 145 -2.49 -7.21 -5.50
C TYR A 145 -3.70 -6.54 -4.87
N TYR A 146 -3.84 -6.76 -3.56
CA TYR A 146 -4.73 -5.96 -2.73
C TYR A 146 -4.01 -5.42 -1.50
N ALA A 147 -4.49 -4.31 -0.98
CA ALA A 147 -4.13 -3.78 0.32
C ALA A 147 -5.39 -3.22 1.00
N ALA A 148 -5.68 -3.71 2.18
CA ALA A 148 -6.70 -3.18 3.07
C ALA A 148 -5.99 -2.52 4.26
N LEU A 149 -6.27 -1.24 4.50
CA LEU A 149 -5.74 -0.45 5.60
C LEU A 149 -6.88 0.06 6.46
N LYS A 150 -6.68 0.11 7.76
CA LYS A 150 -7.54 0.87 8.66
C LYS A 150 -7.33 2.37 8.43
N THR A 151 -8.28 3.19 8.84
CA THR A 151 -8.21 4.65 8.63
C THR A 151 -6.92 5.25 9.18
N ASP A 152 -6.54 4.92 10.43
CA ASP A 152 -5.31 5.46 11.04
C ASP A 152 -4.04 4.97 10.30
N ASP A 153 -4.01 3.71 9.88
CA ASP A 153 -2.91 3.15 9.09
C ASP A 153 -2.78 3.80 7.70
N PHE A 154 -3.90 4.05 7.02
CA PHE A 154 -3.91 4.77 5.75
C PHE A 154 -3.39 6.20 5.91
N ILE A 155 -3.86 6.91 6.93
CA ILE A 155 -3.42 8.26 7.27
C ILE A 155 -1.91 8.28 7.57
N GLU A 156 -1.41 7.34 8.39
CA GLU A 156 0.01 7.24 8.72
C GLU A 156 0.86 6.94 7.48
N PHE A 157 0.41 6.03 6.62
CA PHE A 157 1.10 5.70 5.38
C PHE A 157 1.20 6.91 4.44
N VAL A 158 0.09 7.62 4.20
CA VAL A 158 0.11 8.83 3.35
C VAL A 158 0.98 9.91 3.97
N ASN A 159 0.89 10.15 5.29
CA ASN A 159 1.73 11.11 5.99
C ASN A 159 3.24 10.76 5.92
N LYS A 160 3.57 9.47 5.86
CA LYS A 160 4.96 9.02 5.67
C LYS A 160 5.49 9.37 4.28
N LEU A 161 4.63 9.33 3.26
CA LEU A 161 4.96 9.79 1.92
C LEU A 161 5.06 11.32 1.85
N GLY A 162 4.32 12.04 2.67
CA GLY A 162 4.35 13.50 2.77
C GLY A 162 2.99 14.17 2.60
N THR A 163 3.01 15.38 2.08
CA THR A 163 1.82 16.14 1.74
C THR A 163 1.91 16.57 0.29
N TYR A 164 0.77 16.74 -0.36
CA TYR A 164 0.71 17.12 -1.77
C TYR A 164 -0.29 18.24 -2.03
N ILE A 165 -0.18 18.90 -3.19
CA ILE A 165 -1.06 19.98 -3.59
C ILE A 165 -2.20 19.42 -4.45
N TYR A 166 -3.42 19.69 -4.03
CA TYR A 166 -4.64 19.36 -4.76
C TYR A 166 -5.35 20.67 -5.19
N PRO A 167 -5.55 20.91 -6.49
CA PRO A 167 -6.26 22.11 -6.98
C PRO A 167 -7.78 21.87 -6.88
N SER A 168 -8.36 22.25 -5.74
CA SER A 168 -9.81 22.14 -5.54
C SER A 168 -10.56 23.22 -6.33
N ASP A 169 -11.57 22.81 -7.09
CA ASP A 169 -12.47 23.73 -7.80
C ASP A 169 -13.69 24.13 -6.98
N GLU A 170 -13.87 23.56 -5.79
CA GLU A 170 -14.96 23.87 -4.86
C GLU A 170 -14.48 24.01 -3.42
N ALA A 171 -15.19 24.81 -2.64
CA ALA A 171 -15.00 24.91 -1.20
C ALA A 171 -15.96 23.93 -0.50
N ILE A 172 -15.41 23.09 0.39
CA ILE A 172 -16.18 22.11 1.15
C ILE A 172 -16.08 22.41 2.64
N LYS A 173 -17.24 22.43 3.30
CA LYS A 173 -17.37 22.48 4.74
C LYS A 173 -18.39 21.45 5.17
N PHE A 174 -17.91 20.28 5.54
CA PHE A 174 -18.72 19.13 5.93
C PHE A 174 -18.29 18.59 7.29
N ASN A 175 -19.26 18.12 8.08
CA ASN A 175 -19.04 17.33 9.27
C ASN A 175 -19.88 16.07 9.14
N ASN A 176 -19.30 14.91 9.33
CA ASN A 176 -20.02 13.70 9.63
C ASN A 176 -20.18 13.61 11.16
N ASP A 177 -21.39 13.79 11.64
CA ASP A 177 -21.71 13.74 13.07
C ASP A 177 -22.10 12.34 13.55
N ASN A 178 -21.97 11.31 12.69
CA ASN A 178 -22.16 9.93 13.08
C ASN A 178 -21.15 9.56 14.18
N PRO A 179 -21.59 9.17 15.40
CA PRO A 179 -20.66 8.85 16.49
C PRO A 179 -19.65 7.75 16.16
N ASP A 180 -20.05 6.82 15.29
CA ASP A 180 -19.27 5.65 14.94
C ASP A 180 -18.35 5.91 13.72
N ASP A 181 -18.47 7.08 13.05
CA ASP A 181 -17.72 7.43 11.86
C ASP A 181 -17.50 8.94 11.75
N LYS A 182 -16.88 9.53 12.79
CA LYS A 182 -16.65 10.98 12.84
C LYS A 182 -15.49 11.40 11.94
N TYR A 183 -15.76 12.28 11.00
CA TYR A 183 -14.74 13.00 10.23
C TYR A 183 -15.25 14.35 9.74
N SER A 184 -14.36 15.18 9.23
CA SER A 184 -14.77 16.49 8.72
C SER A 184 -13.91 16.97 7.57
N VAL A 185 -14.53 17.50 6.54
CA VAL A 185 -13.84 18.10 5.39
C VAL A 185 -13.87 19.63 5.51
N ARG A 186 -12.70 20.24 5.38
CA ARG A 186 -12.51 21.70 5.41
C ARG A 186 -11.49 22.09 4.35
N ILE A 187 -11.95 22.34 3.11
CA ILE A 187 -11.09 22.80 2.04
C ILE A 187 -11.68 24.06 1.38
N GLY A 188 -10.82 24.93 0.87
CA GLY A 188 -11.18 26.07 0.04
C GLY A 188 -11.10 25.75 -1.44
N THR A 189 -11.33 26.76 -2.29
CA THR A 189 -11.02 26.71 -3.73
C THR A 189 -9.54 27.01 -3.97
N GLY A 190 -9.00 26.53 -5.10
CA GLY A 190 -7.60 26.70 -5.48
C GLY A 190 -6.70 25.64 -4.88
N GLU A 191 -5.41 25.93 -4.77
CA GLU A 191 -4.42 25.01 -4.24
C GLU A 191 -4.64 24.71 -2.76
N GLN A 192 -4.87 23.46 -2.46
CA GLN A 192 -5.05 22.93 -1.09
C GLN A 192 -3.93 21.95 -0.79
N LYS A 193 -3.29 22.10 0.37
CA LYS A 193 -2.29 21.14 0.84
C LYS A 193 -3.01 20.02 1.59
N LEU A 194 -2.89 18.79 1.08
CA LEU A 194 -3.49 17.61 1.67
C LEU A 194 -2.44 16.76 2.40
N SER A 195 -2.76 16.38 3.64
CA SER A 195 -2.11 15.33 4.41
C SER A 195 -2.86 14.01 4.27
N GLY A 196 -2.45 12.98 5.01
CA GLY A 196 -3.17 11.71 5.06
C GLY A 196 -4.60 11.87 5.57
N SER A 197 -4.83 12.72 6.58
CA SER A 197 -6.17 12.96 7.14
C SER A 197 -7.07 13.63 6.12
N GLU A 198 -6.64 14.76 5.52
CA GLU A 198 -7.45 15.44 4.50
C GLU A 198 -7.70 14.53 3.27
N THR A 199 -6.73 13.68 2.92
CA THR A 199 -6.89 12.72 1.81
C THR A 199 -7.96 11.68 2.13
N SER A 200 -7.89 11.03 3.30
CA SER A 200 -8.89 10.06 3.75
C SER A 200 -10.27 10.69 3.84
N ASP A 201 -10.39 11.83 4.54
CA ASP A 201 -11.65 12.54 4.73
C ASP A 201 -12.31 12.93 3.39
N LEU A 202 -11.53 13.40 2.41
CA LEU A 202 -12.03 13.74 1.08
C LEU A 202 -12.45 12.52 0.28
N LEU A 203 -11.70 11.43 0.34
CA LEU A 203 -12.06 10.19 -0.34
C LEU A 203 -13.35 9.59 0.24
N ARG A 204 -13.49 9.62 1.57
CA ARG A 204 -14.73 9.20 2.27
C ARG A 204 -15.91 10.08 1.85
N TYR A 205 -15.74 11.39 1.86
CA TYR A 205 -16.77 12.36 1.46
C TYR A 205 -17.25 12.11 0.04
N TYR A 206 -16.35 11.95 -0.93
CA TYR A 206 -16.73 11.72 -2.32
C TYR A 206 -17.15 10.27 -2.63
N SER A 207 -16.89 9.33 -1.73
CA SER A 207 -17.34 7.94 -1.89
C SER A 207 -18.73 7.69 -1.26
N ASN A 208 -19.10 8.44 -0.20
CA ASN A 208 -20.28 8.12 0.60
C ASN A 208 -21.30 9.28 0.69
N GLU A 209 -20.85 10.52 0.90
CA GLU A 209 -21.73 11.64 1.22
C GLU A 209 -22.15 12.44 -0.02
N ASN A 210 -21.16 12.96 -0.73
CA ASN A 210 -21.35 13.69 -1.99
C ASN A 210 -20.73 12.87 -3.12
N VAL A 211 -21.34 11.73 -3.41
CA VAL A 211 -20.77 10.71 -4.29
C VAL A 211 -20.32 11.32 -5.63
N ASN A 212 -19.00 11.39 -5.81
CA ASN A 212 -18.35 11.90 -7.00
C ASN A 212 -17.02 11.14 -7.27
N TYR A 213 -17.14 9.97 -7.89
CA TYR A 213 -15.96 9.13 -8.17
C TYR A 213 -14.94 9.81 -9.09
N ALA A 214 -15.34 10.78 -9.91
CA ALA A 214 -14.37 11.53 -10.70
C ALA A 214 -13.47 12.41 -9.83
N LYS A 215 -14.02 13.02 -8.76
CA LYS A 215 -13.25 13.79 -7.79
C LYS A 215 -12.37 12.88 -6.94
N ALA A 216 -12.91 11.75 -6.46
CA ALA A 216 -12.11 10.75 -5.75
C ALA A 216 -10.92 10.27 -6.60
N ASN A 217 -11.14 9.93 -7.87
CA ASN A 217 -10.07 9.58 -8.81
C ASN A 217 -9.01 10.68 -8.94
N GLN A 218 -9.42 11.95 -9.02
CA GLN A 218 -8.48 13.09 -9.10
C GLN A 218 -7.59 13.16 -7.85
N ILE A 219 -8.16 13.05 -6.66
CA ILE A 219 -7.41 13.05 -5.40
C ILE A 219 -6.35 11.94 -5.40
N ILE A 220 -6.73 10.72 -5.78
CA ILE A 220 -5.82 9.58 -5.87
C ILE A 220 -4.70 9.84 -6.89
N LEU A 221 -5.04 10.35 -8.08
CA LEU A 221 -4.06 10.63 -9.12
C LEU A 221 -3.05 11.70 -8.69
N TYR A 222 -3.51 12.80 -8.06
CA TYR A 222 -2.59 13.81 -7.48
C TYR A 222 -1.70 13.20 -6.41
N GLY A 223 -2.24 12.39 -5.50
CA GLY A 223 -1.45 11.66 -4.52
C GLY A 223 -0.38 10.77 -5.18
N LEU A 224 -0.74 9.99 -6.20
CA LEU A 224 0.20 9.11 -6.90
C LEU A 224 1.33 9.90 -7.60
N THR A 225 1.02 11.01 -8.27
CA THR A 225 2.02 11.78 -9.02
C THR A 225 2.90 12.68 -8.15
N GLU A 226 2.40 13.15 -7.01
CA GLU A 226 3.14 14.06 -6.14
C GLU A 226 3.92 13.32 -5.03
N LEU A 227 3.35 12.24 -4.49
CA LEU A 227 3.94 11.51 -3.37
C LEU A 227 4.93 10.42 -3.83
N PHE A 228 4.73 9.81 -5.01
CA PHE A 228 5.71 8.90 -5.58
C PHE A 228 6.75 9.71 -6.36
N ASN A 229 7.74 10.24 -5.66
CA ASN A 229 8.78 11.11 -6.17
C ASN A 229 10.19 10.60 -5.82
N ALA A 230 11.25 11.24 -6.35
CA ALA A 230 12.62 10.80 -6.16
C ALA A 230 13.05 10.78 -4.68
N GLU A 231 12.60 11.74 -3.87
CA GLU A 231 12.91 11.80 -2.44
C GLU A 231 12.33 10.59 -1.69
N ASN A 232 11.09 10.21 -2.03
CA ASN A 232 10.45 9.04 -1.43
C ASN A 232 11.04 7.74 -1.97
N PHE A 233 11.58 7.71 -3.19
CA PHE A 233 12.31 6.55 -3.68
C PHE A 233 13.57 6.27 -2.84
N ASP A 234 14.31 7.28 -2.43
CA ASP A 234 15.48 7.12 -1.55
C ASP A 234 15.11 6.48 -0.19
N ASN A 235 13.84 6.58 0.21
CA ASN A 235 13.28 6.01 1.43
C ASN A 235 12.36 4.80 1.17
N ALA A 236 12.30 4.28 -0.06
CA ALA A 236 11.30 3.30 -0.50
C ALA A 236 11.23 2.04 0.38
N GLU A 237 12.38 1.52 0.86
CA GLU A 237 12.40 0.36 1.75
C GLU A 237 11.72 0.65 3.10
N ALA A 238 11.98 1.81 3.69
CA ALA A 238 11.37 2.20 4.97
C ALA A 238 9.86 2.45 4.82
N ILE A 239 9.45 3.08 3.73
CA ILE A 239 8.04 3.30 3.37
C ILE A 239 7.34 1.96 3.14
N PHE A 240 7.96 1.06 2.37
CA PHE A 240 7.40 -0.27 2.14
C PHE A 240 7.26 -1.08 3.42
N ARG A 241 8.24 -1.03 4.33
CA ARG A 241 8.15 -1.71 5.63
C ARG A 241 7.00 -1.18 6.49
N LEU A 242 6.78 0.13 6.51
CA LEU A 242 5.62 0.71 7.17
C LEU A 242 4.33 0.13 6.54
N PHE A 243 4.20 0.22 5.22
CA PHE A 243 3.04 -0.26 4.48
C PHE A 243 2.69 -1.73 4.80
N ILE A 244 3.65 -2.67 4.69
CA ILE A 244 3.36 -4.10 4.92
C ILE A 244 3.09 -4.45 6.39
N ASN A 245 3.49 -3.59 7.33
CA ASN A 245 3.19 -3.79 8.75
C ASN A 245 1.80 -3.25 9.13
N SER A 246 1.28 -2.30 8.36
CA SER A 246 -0.01 -1.63 8.59
C SER A 246 -1.13 -2.24 7.73
N ALA A 247 -0.83 -2.76 6.54
CA ALA A 247 -1.83 -3.26 5.61
C ALA A 247 -2.05 -4.78 5.73
N THR A 248 -3.31 -5.20 5.66
CA THR A 248 -3.64 -6.59 5.30
C THR A 248 -3.52 -6.72 3.78
N THR A 249 -2.54 -7.48 3.28
CA THR A 249 -2.18 -7.49 1.86
C THR A 249 -1.58 -8.83 1.42
N ASN A 250 -1.65 -9.12 0.12
CA ASN A 250 -0.88 -10.19 -0.52
C ASN A 250 0.46 -9.70 -1.13
N ILE A 251 0.79 -8.42 -0.98
CA ILE A 251 2.09 -7.88 -1.41
C ILE A 251 3.17 -8.38 -0.47
N THR A 252 4.26 -8.90 -1.01
CA THR A 252 5.38 -9.45 -0.26
C THR A 252 6.66 -8.63 -0.47
N VAL A 253 7.66 -8.84 0.40
CA VAL A 253 9.00 -8.25 0.23
C VAL A 253 9.58 -8.61 -1.14
N ARG A 254 9.35 -9.83 -1.63
CA ARG A 254 9.79 -10.26 -2.95
C ARG A 254 9.13 -9.43 -4.06
N ASN A 255 7.81 -9.20 -3.98
CA ASN A 255 7.13 -8.36 -4.97
C ASN A 255 7.71 -6.94 -5.01
N PHE A 256 8.06 -6.37 -3.86
CA PHE A 256 8.73 -5.08 -3.78
C PHE A 256 10.10 -5.12 -4.47
N GLN A 257 10.93 -6.11 -4.15
CA GLN A 257 12.26 -6.28 -4.75
C GLN A 257 12.20 -6.50 -6.27
N ASP A 258 11.28 -7.34 -6.73
CA ASP A 258 11.10 -7.65 -8.16
C ASP A 258 10.57 -6.43 -8.95
N ASN A 259 10.00 -5.41 -8.29
CA ASN A 259 9.47 -4.20 -8.91
C ASN A 259 10.25 -2.92 -8.55
N ILE A 260 11.41 -3.02 -7.89
CA ILE A 260 12.15 -1.84 -7.42
C ILE A 260 12.54 -0.91 -8.59
N ASP A 261 12.92 -1.45 -9.73
CA ASP A 261 13.23 -0.70 -10.95
C ASP A 261 12.00 0.08 -11.46
N ALA A 262 10.83 -0.54 -11.41
CA ALA A 262 9.59 0.14 -11.79
C ALA A 262 9.26 1.28 -10.81
N ILE A 263 9.41 1.05 -9.51
CA ILE A 263 9.22 2.08 -8.48
C ILE A 263 10.19 3.24 -8.72
N GLU A 264 11.46 2.95 -9.04
CA GLU A 264 12.45 3.97 -9.36
C GLU A 264 12.02 4.84 -10.54
N VAL A 265 11.64 4.21 -11.65
CA VAL A 265 11.23 4.93 -12.87
C VAL A 265 9.99 5.80 -12.59
N PHE A 266 8.97 5.26 -11.92
CA PHE A 266 7.76 6.02 -11.60
C PHE A 266 8.03 7.18 -10.63
N CYS A 267 8.92 7.00 -9.67
CA CYS A 267 9.29 8.06 -8.73
C CYS A 267 10.18 9.13 -9.36
N LYS A 268 11.18 8.75 -10.15
CA LYS A 268 12.12 9.71 -10.77
C LYS A 268 11.53 10.45 -11.98
N LYS A 269 10.50 9.87 -12.62
CA LYS A 269 9.77 10.48 -13.74
C LYS A 269 8.35 10.91 -13.38
N ASN A 270 8.04 11.11 -12.12
CA ASN A 270 6.67 11.36 -11.65
C ASN A 270 5.94 12.45 -12.43
N SER A 271 6.62 13.53 -12.83
CA SER A 271 6.05 14.62 -13.63
C SER A 271 5.71 14.23 -15.09
N ASP A 272 6.32 13.18 -15.60
CA ASP A 272 6.15 12.69 -16.98
C ASP A 272 5.19 11.49 -17.04
N ILE A 273 4.76 10.96 -15.88
CA ILE A 273 3.83 9.84 -15.80
C ILE A 273 2.45 10.29 -16.27
N ALA A 274 1.94 9.66 -17.31
CA ALA A 274 0.60 9.91 -17.79
C ALA A 274 -0.44 9.39 -16.79
N VAL A 275 -1.54 10.13 -16.62
CA VAL A 275 -2.59 9.78 -15.66
C VAL A 275 -3.94 9.68 -16.34
N TYR A 276 -4.68 8.63 -15.98
CA TYR A 276 -6.01 8.37 -16.55
C TYR A 276 -6.97 7.89 -15.45
N SER A 277 -8.25 8.17 -15.64
CA SER A 277 -9.28 7.68 -14.72
C SER A 277 -10.52 7.18 -15.46
N ALA A 278 -11.12 6.12 -14.95
CA ALA A 278 -12.43 5.64 -15.36
C ALA A 278 -13.48 6.06 -14.33
N THR A 279 -14.59 6.65 -14.79
CA THR A 279 -15.72 6.99 -13.92
C THR A 279 -16.86 6.01 -14.18
N VAL A 280 -17.27 5.33 -13.12
CA VAL A 280 -18.30 4.31 -13.17
C VAL A 280 -19.70 4.84 -12.92
N LYS A 281 -20.70 4.14 -13.42
CA LYS A 281 -22.13 4.38 -13.16
C LYS A 281 -22.78 3.14 -12.61
N TYR A 282 -23.67 3.35 -11.66
CA TYR A 282 -24.43 2.32 -10.98
C TYR A 282 -25.91 2.37 -11.31
N LYS A 283 -26.55 1.22 -11.18
CA LYS A 283 -28.00 1.08 -11.11
C LYS A 283 -28.29 0.17 -9.92
N SER A 284 -28.87 0.74 -8.85
CA SER A 284 -29.13 0.00 -7.60
C SER A 284 -27.89 -0.75 -7.09
N ASN A 285 -26.79 -0.02 -6.90
CA ASN A 285 -25.49 -0.52 -6.44
C ASN A 285 -24.76 -1.52 -7.39
N VAL A 286 -25.38 -1.93 -8.48
CA VAL A 286 -24.74 -2.77 -9.50
C VAL A 286 -24.10 -1.91 -10.56
N LEU A 287 -22.86 -2.18 -10.92
CA LEU A 287 -22.20 -1.50 -12.05
C LEU A 287 -22.97 -1.72 -13.34
N THR A 288 -23.18 -0.64 -14.10
CA THR A 288 -23.81 -0.80 -15.42
C THR A 288 -22.94 -1.65 -16.33
N PRO A 289 -23.52 -2.43 -17.28
CA PRO A 289 -22.72 -3.23 -18.21
C PRO A 289 -21.69 -2.39 -18.99
N LYS A 290 -22.04 -1.12 -19.27
CA LYS A 290 -21.13 -0.17 -19.91
C LYS A 290 -19.92 0.13 -19.01
N SER A 291 -20.16 0.40 -17.72
CA SER A 291 -19.07 0.65 -16.76
C SER A 291 -18.15 -0.56 -16.60
N VAL A 292 -18.70 -1.78 -16.54
CA VAL A 292 -17.89 -3.02 -16.50
C VAL A 292 -17.01 -3.14 -17.75
N GLN A 293 -17.57 -2.86 -18.94
CA GLN A 293 -16.79 -2.89 -20.19
C GLN A 293 -15.71 -1.79 -20.23
N GLU A 294 -16.02 -0.58 -19.74
CA GLU A 294 -15.06 0.51 -19.65
C GLU A 294 -13.91 0.18 -18.71
N ILE A 295 -14.20 -0.34 -17.52
CA ILE A 295 -13.14 -0.82 -16.60
C ILE A 295 -12.30 -1.90 -17.27
N LYS A 296 -12.95 -2.91 -17.86
CA LYS A 296 -12.26 -3.99 -18.53
C LYS A 296 -11.33 -3.49 -19.63
N GLY A 297 -11.81 -2.64 -20.53
CA GLY A 297 -10.97 -2.03 -21.57
C GLY A 297 -9.81 -1.23 -20.97
N TYR A 298 -10.09 -0.44 -19.93
CA TYR A 298 -9.12 0.44 -19.30
C TYR A 298 -7.97 -0.29 -18.60
N PHE A 299 -8.26 -1.40 -17.92
CA PHE A 299 -7.30 -2.15 -17.10
C PHE A 299 -6.71 -3.38 -17.80
N SER A 300 -7.21 -3.75 -18.99
CA SER A 300 -6.65 -4.85 -19.79
C SER A 300 -5.70 -4.35 -20.89
N GLU A 301 -5.90 -3.12 -21.36
CA GLU A 301 -5.06 -2.47 -22.37
C GLU A 301 -3.81 -1.87 -21.70
#